data_79008e0f37532aedf22463cac6e08304
#
_entry.id   79008e0f37532aedf22463cac6e08304
#
_cell.length_a   1.000
_cell.length_b   1.000
_cell.length_c   1.000
_cell.angle_alpha   90.00
_cell.angle_beta   90.00
_cell.angle_gamma   90.00
#
_symmetry.space_group_name_H-M   'P 1'
#
loop_
_entity.id
_entity.type
_entity.pdbx_description
1 polymer ?
#
loop_
_entity_poly.entity_id
_entity_poly.type
_entity_poly.pdbx_seq_one_letter_code
_entity_poly.pdbx_strand_id
1 'polypeptide(L)'
;MTIKAKKDIAYDYENYGIDFYKDKIYQVKKVEGCYYAETENGSDVALSKEDLRNDFDTRPIKCYVKDIMNFGYGNTLYPFEALICCGEFGDYIKVKKSGKGNRKNFLIRKNKVYFD
;
A
#
# COMPACT_ATOMS: atom_id res chain seq x y z
N MET A 1 2.44 7.43 3.54
CA MET A 1 1.35 6.70 4.20
C MET A 1 0.69 5.78 3.20
N THR A 2 0.33 4.61 3.62
CA THR A 2 -0.31 3.60 2.77
C THR A 2 -1.73 3.38 3.25
N ILE A 3 -2.68 3.32 2.33
CA ILE A 3 -4.09 3.15 2.62
C ILE A 3 -4.67 1.98 1.82
N LYS A 4 -5.74 1.39 2.33
CA LYS A 4 -6.46 0.30 1.67
C LYS A 4 -7.92 0.71 1.51
N ALA A 5 -8.43 0.64 0.29
CA ALA A 5 -9.81 1.02 0.04
C ALA A 5 -10.79 0.00 0.66
N LYS A 6 -11.80 0.48 1.36
CA LYS A 6 -12.84 -0.35 1.98
C LYS A 6 -13.92 -0.79 0.99
N LYS A 7 -14.04 -0.06 -0.11
CA LYS A 7 -15.05 -0.28 -1.16
C LYS A 7 -14.54 0.27 -2.49
N ASP A 8 -15.21 0.00 -3.57
CA ASP A 8 -14.94 0.66 -4.85
C ASP A 8 -15.37 2.12 -4.74
N ILE A 9 -14.47 3.04 -5.12
CA ILE A 9 -14.67 4.48 -4.91
C ILE A 9 -14.46 5.22 -6.22
N ALA A 10 -15.41 6.10 -6.56
CA ALA A 10 -15.30 7.03 -7.67
C ALA A 10 -15.62 8.44 -7.15
N TYR A 11 -14.59 9.29 -7.08
CA TYR A 11 -14.78 10.68 -6.66
C TYR A 11 -15.06 11.62 -7.83
N ASP A 12 -14.66 11.25 -9.02
CA ASP A 12 -14.85 12.04 -10.22
C ASP A 12 -15.99 11.47 -11.06
N TYR A 13 -17.14 12.12 -10.98
CA TYR A 13 -18.34 11.71 -11.70
C TYR A 13 -18.24 11.89 -13.22
N GLU A 14 -17.29 12.69 -13.68
CA GLU A 14 -17.09 12.94 -15.11
C GLU A 14 -16.24 11.84 -15.77
N ASN A 15 -15.41 11.18 -14.99
CA ASN A 15 -14.63 10.03 -15.42
C ASN A 15 -15.37 8.75 -15.06
N TYR A 16 -16.12 8.18 -15.93
CA TYR A 16 -16.95 6.99 -15.76
C TYR A 16 -16.18 5.73 -15.28
N GLY A 17 -15.15 5.88 -14.44
CA GLY A 17 -14.32 4.81 -13.96
C GLY A 17 -14.20 4.79 -12.43
N ILE A 18 -13.75 3.65 -11.92
CA ILE A 18 -13.43 3.49 -10.51
C ILE A 18 -12.05 4.11 -10.26
N ASP A 19 -11.96 5.04 -9.31
CA ASP A 19 -10.69 5.66 -8.91
C ASP A 19 -9.89 4.75 -7.99
N PHE A 20 -10.57 4.05 -7.08
CA PHE A 20 -9.94 3.14 -6.12
C PHE A 20 -10.76 1.87 -6.01
N TYR A 21 -10.11 0.72 -6.15
CA TYR A 21 -10.78 -0.58 -6.03
C TYR A 21 -10.74 -1.09 -4.60
N LYS A 22 -11.82 -1.75 -4.19
CA LYS A 22 -11.94 -2.38 -2.88
C LYS A 22 -10.76 -3.33 -2.61
N ASP A 23 -10.23 -3.24 -1.40
CA ASP A 23 -9.13 -4.07 -0.87
C ASP A 23 -7.77 -3.85 -1.55
N LYS A 24 -7.68 -2.92 -2.48
CA LYS A 24 -6.42 -2.54 -3.11
C LYS A 24 -5.70 -1.48 -2.28
N ILE A 25 -4.38 -1.48 -2.36
CA ILE A 25 -3.49 -0.65 -1.55
C ILE A 25 -2.98 0.52 -2.37
N TYR A 26 -3.04 1.73 -1.80
CA TYR A 26 -2.61 2.96 -2.46
C TYR A 26 -1.65 3.74 -1.57
N GLN A 27 -0.75 4.48 -2.20
CA GLN A 27 0.14 5.40 -1.50
C GLN A 27 -0.46 6.79 -1.44
N VAL A 28 -0.30 7.44 -0.28
CA VAL A 28 -0.75 8.81 -0.05
C VAL A 28 0.46 9.70 0.19
N LYS A 29 0.50 10.82 -0.52
CA LYS A 29 1.45 11.89 -0.35
C LYS A 29 0.81 13.00 0.45
N LYS A 30 1.58 13.61 1.35
CA LYS A 30 1.15 14.82 2.06
C LYS A 30 1.93 16.00 1.50
N VAL A 31 1.21 16.94 0.87
CA VAL A 31 1.79 18.14 0.29
C VAL A 31 1.06 19.34 0.86
N GLU A 32 1.77 20.22 1.54
CA GLU A 32 1.22 21.45 2.14
C GLU A 32 -0.03 21.19 3.00
N GLY A 33 0.00 20.11 3.77
CA GLY A 33 -1.10 19.73 4.66
C GLY A 33 -2.26 18.99 3.99
N CYS A 34 -2.22 18.84 2.67
CA CYS A 34 -3.23 18.10 1.93
C CYS A 34 -2.75 16.70 1.57
N TYR A 35 -3.67 15.73 1.59
CA TYR A 35 -3.37 14.34 1.24
C TYR A 35 -3.80 14.06 -0.19
N TYR A 36 -2.89 13.47 -0.97
CA TYR A 36 -3.17 13.10 -2.37
C TYR A 36 -2.86 11.63 -2.60
N ALA A 37 -3.77 10.94 -3.27
CA ALA A 37 -3.56 9.56 -3.69
C ALA A 37 -3.67 9.45 -5.21
N GLU A 38 -2.80 8.64 -5.82
CA GLU A 38 -2.87 8.34 -7.24
C GLU A 38 -3.97 7.30 -7.48
N THR A 39 -4.89 7.63 -8.39
CA THR A 39 -5.99 6.74 -8.76
C THR A 39 -5.53 5.67 -9.75
N GLU A 40 -6.41 4.72 -10.05
CA GLU A 40 -6.17 3.70 -11.08
C GLU A 40 -5.93 4.32 -12.47
N ASN A 41 -6.44 5.53 -12.69
CA ASN A 41 -6.27 6.25 -13.95
C ASN A 41 -4.97 7.06 -14.03
N GLY A 42 -4.16 7.03 -12.98
CA GLY A 42 -2.91 7.77 -12.91
C GLY A 42 -3.04 9.23 -12.53
N SER A 43 -4.24 9.71 -12.21
CA SER A 43 -4.45 11.08 -11.74
C SER A 43 -4.38 11.14 -10.21
N ASP A 44 -3.97 12.29 -9.67
CA ASP A 44 -3.95 12.52 -8.23
C ASP A 44 -5.30 13.08 -7.77
N VAL A 45 -5.83 12.47 -6.71
CA VAL A 45 -7.07 12.92 -6.07
C VAL A 45 -6.76 13.41 -4.66
N ALA A 46 -7.26 14.59 -4.32
CA ALA A 46 -7.16 15.12 -2.98
C ALA A 46 -8.15 14.40 -2.06
N LEU A 47 -7.66 13.89 -0.94
CA LEU A 47 -8.46 13.20 0.06
C LEU A 47 -8.54 14.03 1.33
N SER A 48 -9.75 14.25 1.82
CA SER A 48 -9.95 14.88 3.12
C SER A 48 -9.66 13.87 4.25
N LYS A 49 -9.51 14.37 5.46
CA LYS A 49 -9.39 13.48 6.63
C LYS A 49 -10.63 12.62 6.81
N GLU A 50 -11.79 13.15 6.43
CA GLU A 50 -13.06 12.43 6.49
C GLU A 50 -13.09 11.30 5.46
N ASP A 51 -12.66 11.57 4.21
CA ASP A 51 -12.54 10.55 3.18
C ASP A 51 -11.64 9.40 3.62
N LEU A 52 -10.47 9.73 4.18
CA LEU A 52 -9.52 8.74 4.68
C LEU A 52 -10.12 7.87 5.78
N ARG A 53 -10.90 8.47 6.68
CA ARG A 53 -11.53 7.76 7.79
C ARG A 53 -12.67 6.85 7.33
N ASN A 54 -13.52 7.36 6.43
CA ASN A 54 -14.75 6.67 6.03
C ASN A 54 -14.54 5.64 4.93
N ASP A 55 -13.65 5.93 3.97
CA ASP A 55 -13.54 5.15 2.74
C ASP A 55 -12.30 4.26 2.70
N PHE A 56 -11.35 4.49 3.60
CA PHE A 56 -10.07 3.76 3.61
C PHE A 56 -9.71 3.23 4.98
N ASP A 57 -8.95 2.14 4.99
CA ASP A 57 -8.25 1.66 6.17
C ASP A 57 -6.86 2.28 6.16
N THR A 58 -6.54 3.07 7.17
CA THR A 58 -5.27 3.79 7.29
C THR A 58 -4.29 3.13 8.26
N ARG A 59 -4.65 1.98 8.83
CA ARG A 59 -3.75 1.24 9.72
C ARG A 59 -2.59 0.66 8.92
N PRO A 60 -1.42 0.46 9.55
CA PRO A 60 -0.30 -0.22 8.89
C PRO A 60 -0.73 -1.59 8.36
N ILE A 61 -0.43 -1.85 7.09
CA ILE A 61 -0.81 -3.11 6.44
C ILE A 61 0.35 -4.07 6.60
N LYS A 62 0.14 -5.12 7.40
CA LYS A 62 1.15 -6.15 7.67
C LYS A 62 1.02 -7.31 6.71
N CYS A 63 2.15 -7.87 6.33
CA CYS A 63 2.21 -9.08 5.54
C CYS A 63 3.41 -9.93 5.92
N TYR A 64 3.42 -11.16 5.46
CA TYR A 64 4.47 -12.14 5.74
C TYR A 64 4.81 -12.87 4.45
N VAL A 65 6.10 -13.12 4.20
CA VAL A 65 6.49 -13.97 3.08
C VAL A 65 6.11 -15.42 3.37
N LYS A 66 5.72 -16.15 2.33
CA LYS A 66 5.35 -17.58 2.46
C LYS A 66 6.57 -18.46 2.67
N ASP A 67 7.69 -18.10 2.04
CA ASP A 67 8.96 -18.81 2.12
C ASP A 67 10.09 -17.84 2.39
N ILE A 68 11.23 -18.35 2.87
CA ILE A 68 12.44 -17.54 3.07
C ILE A 68 12.86 -16.92 1.74
N MET A 69 13.08 -15.62 1.73
CA MET A 69 13.56 -14.89 0.55
C MET A 69 14.88 -14.20 0.85
N ASN A 70 15.92 -14.54 0.08
CA ASN A 70 17.25 -13.98 0.24
C ASN A 70 17.56 -13.02 -0.92
N PHE A 71 17.80 -11.76 -0.59
CA PHE A 71 18.15 -10.71 -1.55
C PHE A 71 19.65 -10.40 -1.59
N GLY A 72 20.47 -11.21 -0.92
CA GLY A 72 21.92 -11.00 -0.85
C GLY A 72 22.35 -10.00 0.23
N TYR A 73 23.64 -9.95 0.52
CA TYR A 73 24.24 -9.00 1.48
C TYR A 73 23.56 -8.98 2.86
N GLY A 74 23.13 -10.14 3.35
CA GLY A 74 22.45 -10.22 4.66
C GLY A 74 21.00 -9.75 4.65
N ASN A 75 20.45 -9.45 3.49
CA ASN A 75 19.04 -9.04 3.36
C ASN A 75 18.17 -10.26 3.10
N THR A 76 17.68 -10.85 4.17
CA THR A 76 16.82 -12.03 4.14
C THR A 76 15.49 -11.73 4.81
N LEU A 77 14.40 -12.15 4.16
CA LEU A 77 13.06 -12.08 4.73
C LEU A 77 12.64 -13.47 5.18
N TYR A 78 12.19 -13.57 6.42
CA TYR A 78 11.74 -14.83 7.03
C TYR A 78 10.23 -14.83 7.20
N PRO A 79 9.56 -16.00 7.06
CA PRO A 79 8.10 -16.08 7.21
C PRO A 79 7.55 -15.61 8.55
N PHE A 80 8.35 -15.63 9.60
CA PHE A 80 7.91 -15.19 10.92
C PHE A 80 8.08 -13.68 11.15
N GLU A 81 8.77 -12.97 10.24
CA GLU A 81 8.98 -11.53 10.38
C GLU A 81 7.79 -10.75 9.82
N ALA A 82 7.26 -9.83 10.62
CA ALA A 82 6.23 -8.91 10.16
C ALA A 82 6.83 -7.88 9.20
N LEU A 83 6.22 -7.74 8.04
CA LEU A 83 6.59 -6.74 7.04
C LEU A 83 5.46 -5.72 6.93
N ILE A 84 5.82 -4.49 6.61
CA ILE A 84 4.87 -3.42 6.36
C ILE A 84 4.77 -3.20 4.85
N CYS A 85 3.56 -3.30 4.31
CA CYS A 85 3.32 -3.02 2.91
C CYS A 85 3.32 -1.51 2.67
N CYS A 86 4.17 -1.06 1.75
CA CYS A 86 4.35 0.37 1.43
C CYS A 86 3.71 0.76 0.09
N GLY A 87 3.24 -0.19 -0.68
CA GLY A 87 2.60 0.08 -1.96
C GLY A 87 2.33 -1.18 -2.75
N GLU A 88 1.48 -1.05 -3.75
CA GLU A 88 1.08 -2.13 -4.63
C GLU A 88 1.29 -1.69 -6.08
N PHE A 89 1.99 -2.50 -6.87
CA PHE A 89 2.37 -2.18 -8.25
C PHE A 89 2.09 -3.40 -9.13
N GLY A 90 0.89 -3.48 -9.71
CA GLY A 90 0.50 -4.63 -10.51
C GLY A 90 0.56 -5.93 -9.70
N ASP A 91 1.38 -6.88 -10.13
CA ASP A 91 1.57 -8.17 -9.44
C ASP A 91 2.59 -8.11 -8.31
N TYR A 92 3.15 -6.93 -8.03
CA TYR A 92 4.19 -6.73 -7.03
C TYR A 92 3.70 -5.85 -5.89
N ILE A 93 4.29 -6.08 -4.71
CA ILE A 93 4.13 -5.18 -3.57
C ILE A 93 5.50 -4.72 -3.10
N LYS A 94 5.55 -3.51 -2.58
CA LYS A 94 6.73 -2.96 -1.93
C LYS A 94 6.56 -3.11 -0.43
N VAL A 95 7.52 -3.77 0.21
CA VAL A 95 7.48 -4.03 1.66
C VAL A 95 8.76 -3.57 2.33
N LYS A 96 8.68 -3.33 3.63
CA LYS A 96 9.85 -3.04 4.48
C LYS A 96 9.70 -3.83 5.78
N LYS A 97 10.82 -4.12 6.44
CA LYS A 97 10.81 -4.74 7.77
C LYS A 97 10.20 -3.76 8.77
N SER A 98 9.38 -4.25 9.68
CA SER A 98 8.89 -3.43 10.78
C SER A 98 10.03 -3.19 11.77
N GLY A 99 10.15 -1.97 12.28
CA GLY A 99 11.17 -1.61 13.25
C GLY A 99 11.84 -0.29 12.92
N LYS A 100 12.41 0.32 13.95
CA LYS A 100 13.09 1.61 13.81
C LYS A 100 14.38 1.43 13.01
N GLY A 101 14.63 2.33 12.08
CA GLY A 101 15.85 2.37 11.30
C GLY A 101 15.84 1.51 10.04
N ASN A 102 14.84 0.68 9.83
CA ASN A 102 14.72 -0.11 8.61
C ASN A 102 14.11 0.73 7.50
N ARG A 103 14.98 1.21 6.60
CA ARG A 103 14.56 2.05 5.46
C ARG A 103 14.62 1.31 4.13
N LYS A 104 15.09 0.07 4.13
CA LYS A 104 15.21 -0.71 2.92
C LYS A 104 13.87 -1.26 2.49
N ASN A 105 13.53 -1.05 1.23
CA ASN A 105 12.32 -1.58 0.61
C ASN A 105 12.66 -2.80 -0.24
N PHE A 106 11.74 -3.76 -0.26
CA PHE A 106 11.84 -4.96 -1.08
C PHE A 106 10.63 -5.03 -2.00
N LEU A 107 10.86 -5.33 -3.27
CA LEU A 107 9.79 -5.54 -4.24
C LEU A 107 9.57 -7.04 -4.40
N ILE A 108 8.37 -7.51 -4.08
CA ILE A 108 8.04 -8.94 -4.02
C ILE A 108 6.75 -9.19 -4.79
N ARG A 109 6.63 -10.35 -5.42
CA ARG A 109 5.36 -10.76 -6.06
C ARG A 109 4.29 -10.98 -5.00
N LYS A 110 3.06 -10.53 -5.27
CA LYS A 110 1.92 -10.68 -4.36
C LYS A 110 1.66 -12.13 -3.97
N ASN A 111 1.87 -13.07 -4.89
CA ASN A 111 1.63 -14.50 -4.62
C ASN A 111 2.66 -15.13 -3.67
N LYS A 112 3.73 -14.40 -3.34
CA LYS A 112 4.76 -14.86 -2.40
C LYS A 112 4.53 -14.37 -0.96
N VAL A 113 3.47 -13.63 -0.72
CA VAL A 113 3.13 -13.12 0.61
C VAL A 113 1.68 -13.42 0.94
N TYR A 114 1.37 -13.43 2.23
CA TYR A 114 0.00 -13.38 2.71
C TYR A 114 -0.17 -12.18 3.64
N PHE A 115 -1.36 -11.62 3.63
CA PHE A 115 -1.70 -10.46 4.45
C PHE A 115 -2.33 -10.91 5.77
N ASP A 116 -1.98 -10.19 6.80
CA ASP A 116 -2.51 -10.43 8.14
C ASP A 116 -3.95 -9.90 8.25
#